data_5a23b8defdd8069f64b00d25cd5e29ac
#
_entry.id   5a23b8defdd8069f64b00d25cd5e29ac
#
_cell.length_a   1.000
_cell.length_b   1.000
_cell.length_c   1.000
_cell.angle_alpha   90.00
_cell.angle_beta   90.00
_cell.angle_gamma   90.00
#
_symmetry.space_group_name_H-M   'P 1'
#
loop_
_entity.id
_entity.type
_entity.pdbx_description
1 polymer ?
#
loop_
_entity_poly.entity_id
_entity_poly.type
_entity_poly.pdbx_seq_one_letter_code
_entity_poly.pdbx_strand_id
1 'polypeptide(L)'
;MKTQDTPRKRTPLSRERVLSAAIALADERGAEELTMRKLAKELGVEAMSLYNHVANKDDLLDGMIDIVFSEIEAPLPGGDWKAELRKRAVSTREALNRHRWAIGEMEGRTTHGPNNLRLHDAVLGCLRAAGFSIEMTVHGMSVQDAYIYGFALQQSDMSSETPDDFAAA
;
A
#
# COMPACT_ATOMS: atom_id res chain seq x y z
N MET A 1 19.17 45.64 -13.23
CA MET A 1 19.41 44.31 -13.79
C MET A 1 18.25 43.43 -13.35
N LYS A 2 17.24 43.23 -14.25
CA LYS A 2 16.04 42.41 -13.94
C LYS A 2 16.40 40.93 -14.13
N THR A 3 16.46 40.19 -13.04
CA THR A 3 16.58 38.73 -13.08
C THR A 3 15.31 38.13 -13.70
N GLN A 4 15.45 37.55 -14.88
CA GLN A 4 14.38 36.82 -15.55
C GLN A 4 14.18 35.50 -14.77
N ASP A 5 13.07 35.41 -14.06
CA ASP A 5 12.59 34.18 -13.46
C ASP A 5 12.10 33.27 -14.60
N THR A 6 12.90 32.27 -14.94
CA THR A 6 12.56 31.27 -15.97
C THR A 6 11.40 30.43 -15.44
N PRO A 7 10.24 30.36 -16.10
CA PRO A 7 9.12 29.59 -15.62
C PRO A 7 9.51 28.11 -15.54
N ARG A 8 9.55 27.57 -14.32
CA ARG A 8 9.71 26.12 -14.08
C ARG A 8 8.68 25.38 -14.93
N LYS A 9 9.17 24.59 -15.88
CA LYS A 9 8.36 23.75 -16.76
C LYS A 9 7.52 22.82 -15.88
N ARG A 10 6.22 23.10 -15.74
CA ARG A 10 5.30 22.28 -14.94
C ARG A 10 5.26 20.91 -15.57
N THR A 11 5.70 19.88 -14.85
CA THR A 11 5.55 18.48 -15.27
C THR A 11 4.06 18.19 -15.43
N PRO A 12 3.62 17.62 -16.56
CA PRO A 12 2.21 17.29 -16.79
C PRO A 12 1.66 16.44 -15.64
N LEU A 13 0.39 16.61 -15.32
CA LEU A 13 -0.31 15.76 -14.37
C LEU A 13 -0.51 14.38 -15.02
N SER A 14 -0.24 13.31 -14.28
CA SER A 14 -0.48 11.92 -14.68
C SER A 14 -1.09 11.16 -13.51
N ARG A 15 -1.72 9.99 -13.78
CA ARG A 15 -2.23 9.12 -12.72
C ARG A 15 -1.14 8.74 -11.71
N GLU A 16 0.03 8.37 -12.17
CA GLU A 16 1.18 8.02 -11.33
C GLU A 16 1.56 9.17 -10.40
N ARG A 17 1.63 10.39 -10.93
CA ARG A 17 1.96 11.58 -10.15
C ARG A 17 0.89 11.89 -9.10
N VAL A 18 -0.38 11.69 -9.45
CA VAL A 18 -1.52 11.86 -8.52
C VAL A 18 -1.42 10.84 -7.40
N LEU A 19 -1.21 9.56 -7.72
CA LEU A 19 -1.09 8.48 -6.74
C LEU A 19 0.14 8.67 -5.84
N SER A 20 1.30 8.99 -6.39
CA SER A 20 2.53 9.22 -5.60
C SER A 20 2.37 10.38 -4.62
N ALA A 21 1.75 11.48 -5.03
CA ALA A 21 1.49 12.61 -4.14
C ALA A 21 0.45 12.27 -3.06
N ALA A 22 -0.54 11.44 -3.38
CA ALA A 22 -1.55 10.98 -2.43
C ALA A 22 -0.94 10.05 -1.38
N ILE A 23 -0.05 9.14 -1.79
CA ILE A 23 0.71 8.26 -0.88
C ILE A 23 1.56 9.11 0.07
N ALA A 24 2.35 10.04 -0.46
CA ALA A 24 3.19 10.90 0.38
C ALA A 24 2.37 11.70 1.41
N LEU A 25 1.19 12.21 1.00
CA LEU A 25 0.28 12.93 1.91
C LEU A 25 -0.31 12.00 2.98
N ALA A 26 -0.67 10.77 2.61
CA ALA A 26 -1.19 9.77 3.54
C ALA A 26 -0.11 9.25 4.51
N ASP A 27 1.13 9.11 4.05
CA ASP A 27 2.27 8.73 4.89
C ASP A 27 2.59 9.80 5.95
N GLU A 28 2.41 11.08 5.60
CA GLU A 28 2.66 12.20 6.50
C GLU A 28 1.52 12.43 7.51
N ARG A 29 0.25 12.24 7.09
CA ARG A 29 -0.93 12.74 7.83
C ARG A 29 -2.03 11.71 8.07
N GLY A 30 -1.91 10.50 7.58
CA GLY A 30 -2.98 9.50 7.57
C GLY A 30 -3.91 9.62 6.36
N ALA A 31 -4.55 8.49 6.00
CA ALA A 31 -5.49 8.44 4.87
C ALA A 31 -6.82 9.17 5.16
N GLU A 32 -7.20 9.31 6.41
CA GLU A 32 -8.37 10.07 6.86
C GLU A 32 -8.25 11.56 6.52
N GLU A 33 -7.03 12.09 6.57
CA GLU A 33 -6.74 13.47 6.19
C GLU A 33 -6.68 13.70 4.67
N LEU A 34 -6.62 12.63 3.86
CA LEU A 34 -6.55 12.68 2.40
C LEU A 34 -7.91 13.10 1.82
N THR A 35 -7.95 14.29 1.23
CA THR A 35 -9.10 14.79 0.46
C THR A 35 -8.65 15.25 -0.92
N MET A 36 -9.53 15.15 -1.92
CA MET A 36 -9.24 15.63 -3.29
C MET A 36 -8.80 17.10 -3.30
N ARG A 37 -9.34 17.92 -2.41
CA ARG A 37 -8.97 19.33 -2.29
C ARG A 37 -7.55 19.52 -1.73
N LYS A 38 -7.16 18.76 -0.69
CA LYS A 38 -5.81 18.80 -0.12
C LYS A 38 -4.78 18.31 -1.14
N LEU A 39 -5.08 17.20 -1.83
CA LEU A 39 -4.24 16.65 -2.87
C LEU A 39 -4.04 17.62 -4.06
N ALA A 40 -5.10 18.28 -4.51
CA ALA A 40 -5.01 19.28 -5.57
C ALA A 40 -4.12 20.46 -5.16
N LYS A 41 -4.24 20.92 -3.91
CA LYS A 41 -3.40 21.99 -3.36
C LYS A 41 -1.92 21.58 -3.34
N GLU A 42 -1.62 20.34 -2.94
CA GLU A 42 -0.27 19.80 -2.91
C GLU A 42 0.35 19.75 -4.31
N LEU A 43 -0.43 19.31 -5.28
CA LEU A 43 -0.01 19.23 -6.69
C LEU A 43 0.01 20.56 -7.41
N GLY A 44 -0.54 21.64 -6.80
CA GLY A 44 -0.65 22.98 -7.41
C GLY A 44 -1.58 23.01 -8.63
N VAL A 45 -2.70 22.24 -8.58
CA VAL A 45 -3.70 22.12 -9.63
C VAL A 45 -5.11 22.39 -9.09
N GLU A 46 -6.08 22.56 -9.98
CA GLU A 46 -7.49 22.61 -9.61
C GLU A 46 -8.00 21.19 -9.28
N ALA A 47 -8.87 21.05 -8.26
CA ALA A 47 -9.40 19.75 -7.84
C ALA A 47 -10.08 18.97 -8.97
N MET A 48 -10.77 19.66 -9.87
CA MET A 48 -11.41 19.03 -11.04
C MET A 48 -10.40 18.37 -11.99
N SER A 49 -9.15 18.85 -12.03
CA SER A 49 -8.11 18.27 -12.88
C SER A 49 -7.71 16.86 -12.42
N LEU A 50 -7.88 16.53 -11.14
CA LEU A 50 -7.59 15.20 -10.60
C LEU A 50 -8.55 14.14 -11.16
N TYR A 51 -9.81 14.50 -11.38
CA TYR A 51 -10.85 13.59 -11.88
C TYR A 51 -10.63 13.15 -13.34
N ASN A 52 -9.68 13.77 -14.05
CA ASN A 52 -9.20 13.26 -15.34
C ASN A 52 -8.27 12.05 -15.20
N HIS A 53 -7.79 11.77 -13.99
CA HIS A 53 -6.79 10.73 -13.69
C HIS A 53 -7.30 9.67 -12.71
N VAL A 54 -8.27 10.03 -11.86
CA VAL A 54 -8.92 9.12 -10.92
C VAL A 54 -10.42 9.40 -10.91
N ALA A 55 -11.24 8.35 -10.93
CA ALA A 55 -12.69 8.50 -11.04
C ALA A 55 -13.31 9.11 -9.76
N ASN A 56 -12.80 8.73 -8.59
CA ASN A 56 -13.27 9.16 -7.28
C ASN A 56 -12.20 8.88 -6.22
N LYS A 57 -12.53 9.10 -4.93
CA LYS A 57 -11.61 8.83 -3.81
C LYS A 57 -11.32 7.33 -3.66
N ASP A 58 -12.27 6.45 -3.94
CA ASP A 58 -12.08 5.01 -3.82
C ASP A 58 -11.12 4.50 -4.90
N ASP A 59 -11.26 4.94 -6.17
CA ASP A 59 -10.29 4.64 -7.24
C ASP A 59 -8.88 5.19 -6.92
N LEU A 60 -8.80 6.35 -6.26
CA LEU A 60 -7.53 6.88 -5.76
C LEU A 60 -6.91 5.94 -4.72
N LEU A 61 -7.67 5.54 -3.72
CA LEU A 61 -7.21 4.65 -2.65
C LEU A 61 -6.87 3.25 -3.18
N ASP A 62 -7.67 2.68 -4.08
CA ASP A 62 -7.38 1.41 -4.73
C ASP A 62 -6.03 1.46 -5.48
N GLY A 63 -5.79 2.56 -6.21
CA GLY A 63 -4.52 2.77 -6.89
C GLY A 63 -3.33 2.94 -5.95
N MET A 64 -3.51 3.63 -4.83
CA MET A 64 -2.48 3.79 -3.79
C MET A 64 -2.13 2.45 -3.15
N ILE A 65 -3.13 1.66 -2.78
CA ILE A 65 -2.95 0.32 -2.19
C ILE A 65 -2.24 -0.61 -3.19
N ASP A 66 -2.60 -0.57 -4.46
CA ASP A 66 -1.93 -1.40 -5.47
C ASP A 66 -0.44 -1.03 -5.64
N ILE A 67 -0.09 0.24 -5.47
CA ILE A 67 1.32 0.66 -5.42
C ILE A 67 2.02 0.07 -4.20
N VAL A 68 1.40 0.09 -3.01
CA VAL A 68 1.97 -0.54 -1.81
C VAL A 68 2.21 -2.03 -2.05
N PHE A 69 1.29 -2.74 -2.71
CA PHE A 69 1.50 -4.14 -3.11
C PHE A 69 2.67 -4.32 -4.08
N SER A 70 2.98 -3.33 -4.93
CA SER A 70 4.12 -3.40 -5.85
C SER A 70 5.48 -3.36 -5.15
N GLU A 71 5.53 -2.88 -3.91
CA GLU A 71 6.74 -2.81 -3.09
C GLU A 71 7.05 -4.12 -2.36
N ILE A 72 6.11 -5.07 -2.38
CA ILE A 72 6.25 -6.36 -1.71
C ILE A 72 6.99 -7.35 -2.62
N GLU A 73 8.02 -8.01 -2.09
CA GLU A 73 8.73 -9.04 -2.82
C GLU A 73 7.82 -10.25 -3.09
N ALA A 74 7.65 -10.56 -4.37
CA ALA A 74 6.90 -11.72 -4.80
C ALA A 74 7.76 -12.99 -4.65
N PRO A 75 7.25 -14.08 -4.03
CA PRO A 75 7.99 -15.31 -3.87
C PRO A 75 8.20 -16.01 -5.21
N LEU A 76 9.36 -16.64 -5.39
CA LEU A 76 9.71 -17.36 -6.60
C LEU A 76 9.31 -18.84 -6.48
N PRO A 77 8.64 -19.42 -7.50
CA PRO A 77 8.34 -20.83 -7.51
C PRO A 77 9.60 -21.69 -7.75
N GLY A 78 9.63 -22.91 -7.16
CA GLY A 78 10.68 -23.89 -7.39
C GLY A 78 11.92 -23.77 -6.50
N GLY A 79 11.98 -22.77 -5.61
CA GLY A 79 13.00 -22.66 -4.57
C GLY A 79 12.55 -23.21 -3.22
N ASP A 80 13.29 -22.88 -2.15
CA ASP A 80 12.84 -23.14 -0.78
C ASP A 80 11.63 -22.25 -0.46
N TRP A 81 10.45 -22.81 -0.52
CA TRP A 81 9.20 -22.10 -0.29
C TRP A 81 9.13 -21.40 1.07
N LYS A 82 9.77 -21.96 2.11
CA LYS A 82 9.82 -21.35 3.44
C LYS A 82 10.64 -20.06 3.42
N ALA A 83 11.79 -20.10 2.76
CA ALA A 83 12.65 -18.93 2.61
C ALA A 83 11.96 -17.84 1.76
N GLU A 84 11.29 -18.23 0.68
CA GLU A 84 10.57 -17.31 -0.20
C GLU A 84 9.37 -16.64 0.49
N LEU A 85 8.55 -17.42 1.21
CA LEU A 85 7.43 -16.88 1.97
C LEU A 85 7.90 -16.01 3.15
N ARG A 86 9.05 -16.34 3.75
CA ARG A 86 9.65 -15.49 4.78
C ARG A 86 10.10 -14.14 4.21
N LYS A 87 10.74 -14.11 3.05
CA LYS A 87 11.11 -12.84 2.38
C LYS A 87 9.87 -11.98 2.11
N ARG A 88 8.83 -12.60 1.54
CA ARG A 88 7.55 -11.92 1.34
C ARG A 88 7.00 -11.35 2.65
N ALA A 89 6.97 -12.13 3.73
CA ALA A 89 6.44 -11.67 5.02
C ALA A 89 7.22 -10.47 5.57
N VAL A 90 8.56 -10.49 5.46
CA VAL A 90 9.43 -9.38 5.89
C VAL A 90 9.16 -8.14 5.03
N SER A 91 9.18 -8.29 3.69
CA SER A 91 8.95 -7.15 2.80
C SER A 91 7.54 -6.57 2.92
N THR A 92 6.51 -7.42 3.16
CA THR A 92 5.14 -6.94 3.46
C THR A 92 5.13 -6.09 4.72
N ARG A 93 5.75 -6.57 5.81
CA ARG A 93 5.85 -5.81 7.05
C ARG A 93 6.59 -4.47 6.84
N GLU A 94 7.66 -4.47 6.07
CA GLU A 94 8.40 -3.24 5.77
C GLU A 94 7.58 -2.25 4.95
N ALA A 95 6.83 -2.70 3.94
CA ALA A 95 5.92 -1.88 3.17
C ALA A 95 4.81 -1.27 4.06
N LEU A 96 4.17 -2.09 4.91
CA LEU A 96 3.13 -1.64 5.82
C LEU A 96 3.65 -0.71 6.92
N ASN A 97 4.92 -0.85 7.34
CA ASN A 97 5.54 0.09 8.27
C ASN A 97 5.84 1.46 7.63
N ARG A 98 6.14 1.49 6.32
CA ARG A 98 6.24 2.76 5.57
C ARG A 98 4.89 3.41 5.34
N HIS A 99 3.87 2.62 5.04
CA HIS A 99 2.53 3.03 4.65
C HIS A 99 1.48 2.57 5.67
N ARG A 100 1.60 3.07 6.91
CA ARG A 100 0.74 2.61 8.04
C ARG A 100 -0.76 2.76 7.76
N TRP A 101 -1.14 3.77 7.02
CA TRP A 101 -2.52 4.02 6.59
C TRP A 101 -3.10 2.88 5.75
N ALA A 102 -2.24 2.13 5.03
CA ALA A 102 -2.68 1.11 4.08
C ALA A 102 -3.40 -0.05 4.76
N ILE A 103 -3.03 -0.41 6.00
CA ILE A 103 -3.63 -1.53 6.74
C ILE A 103 -5.14 -1.32 6.91
N GLY A 104 -5.55 -0.16 7.43
CA GLY A 104 -6.97 0.16 7.64
C GLY A 104 -7.74 0.29 6.33
N GLU A 105 -7.10 0.77 5.28
CA GLU A 105 -7.72 0.93 3.97
C GLU A 105 -7.82 -0.37 3.16
N MET A 106 -7.02 -1.39 3.49
CA MET A 106 -7.11 -2.72 2.87
C MET A 106 -8.33 -3.51 3.35
N GLU A 107 -8.79 -3.24 4.57
CA GLU A 107 -9.92 -3.94 5.17
C GLU A 107 -11.23 -3.59 4.44
N GLY A 108 -11.98 -4.61 4.03
CA GLY A 108 -13.27 -4.43 3.36
C GLY A 108 -13.22 -4.04 1.88
N ARG A 109 -12.03 -3.89 1.26
CA ARG A 109 -11.94 -3.65 -0.18
C ARG A 109 -12.05 -4.94 -0.97
N THR A 110 -12.95 -4.94 -1.95
CA THR A 110 -13.18 -6.06 -2.87
C THR A 110 -12.40 -5.91 -4.18
N THR A 111 -11.94 -4.70 -4.50
CA THR A 111 -11.19 -4.41 -5.72
C THR A 111 -9.72 -4.76 -5.54
N HIS A 112 -9.20 -5.63 -6.38
CA HIS A 112 -7.80 -6.05 -6.36
C HIS A 112 -7.10 -5.49 -7.59
N GLY A 113 -6.08 -4.67 -7.37
CA GLY A 113 -5.24 -4.14 -8.43
C GLY A 113 -4.30 -5.20 -9.04
N PRO A 114 -3.65 -4.90 -10.16
CA PRO A 114 -2.78 -5.85 -10.86
C PRO A 114 -1.56 -6.30 -10.05
N ASN A 115 -1.02 -5.45 -9.17
CA ASN A 115 0.12 -5.82 -8.31
C ASN A 115 -0.31 -6.77 -7.19
N ASN A 116 -1.49 -6.53 -6.59
CA ASN A 116 -2.08 -7.43 -5.62
C ASN A 116 -2.33 -8.81 -6.24
N LEU A 117 -2.97 -8.89 -7.41
CA LEU A 117 -3.23 -10.14 -8.11
C LEU A 117 -1.95 -10.89 -8.47
N ARG A 118 -0.92 -10.17 -8.93
CA ARG A 118 0.39 -10.75 -9.23
C ARG A 118 1.06 -11.34 -7.99
N LEU A 119 0.98 -10.64 -6.86
CA LEU A 119 1.53 -11.14 -5.60
C LEU A 119 0.82 -12.41 -5.13
N HIS A 120 -0.52 -12.44 -5.19
CA HIS A 120 -1.31 -13.63 -4.86
C HIS A 120 -0.96 -14.80 -5.76
N ASP A 121 -0.90 -14.59 -7.07
CA ASP A 121 -0.52 -15.62 -8.04
C ASP A 121 0.88 -16.20 -7.74
N ALA A 122 1.84 -15.35 -7.41
CA ALA A 122 3.19 -15.77 -7.04
C ALA A 122 3.22 -16.62 -5.76
N VAL A 123 2.42 -16.27 -4.73
CA VAL A 123 2.30 -17.06 -3.49
C VAL A 123 1.68 -18.43 -3.79
N LEU A 124 0.58 -18.45 -4.54
CA LEU A 124 -0.08 -19.70 -4.93
C LEU A 124 0.88 -20.57 -5.77
N GLY A 125 1.56 -19.98 -6.75
CA GLY A 125 2.55 -20.67 -7.59
C GLY A 125 3.71 -21.25 -6.78
N CYS A 126 4.24 -20.51 -5.82
CA CYS A 126 5.33 -20.97 -4.95
C CYS A 126 4.91 -22.21 -4.12
N LEU A 127 3.76 -22.16 -3.46
CA LEU A 127 3.23 -23.28 -2.66
C LEU A 127 2.87 -24.48 -3.54
N ARG A 128 2.25 -24.26 -4.70
CA ARG A 128 1.93 -25.34 -5.64
C ARG A 128 3.19 -26.02 -6.18
N ALA A 129 4.22 -25.27 -6.52
CA ALA A 129 5.52 -25.83 -6.94
C ALA A 129 6.19 -26.63 -5.83
N ALA A 130 5.97 -26.30 -4.58
CA ALA A 130 6.44 -27.04 -3.42
C ALA A 130 5.62 -28.30 -3.09
N GLY A 131 4.59 -28.63 -3.89
CA GLY A 131 3.79 -29.85 -3.76
C GLY A 131 2.56 -29.73 -2.85
N PHE A 132 2.18 -28.55 -2.41
CA PHE A 132 0.95 -28.34 -1.65
C PHE A 132 -0.29 -28.65 -2.51
N SER A 133 -1.33 -29.26 -1.92
CA SER A 133 -2.63 -29.38 -2.58
C SER A 133 -3.24 -27.98 -2.81
N ILE A 134 -4.25 -27.86 -3.67
CA ILE A 134 -4.97 -26.60 -3.88
C ILE A 134 -5.52 -26.07 -2.55
N GLU A 135 -6.20 -26.93 -1.80
CA GLU A 135 -6.77 -26.59 -0.50
C GLU A 135 -5.70 -26.09 0.49
N MET A 136 -4.62 -26.84 0.66
CA MET A 136 -3.50 -26.45 1.53
C MET A 136 -2.81 -25.15 1.08
N THR A 137 -2.75 -24.89 -0.22
CA THR A 137 -2.20 -23.66 -0.77
C THR A 137 -3.04 -22.45 -0.36
N VAL A 138 -4.37 -22.54 -0.49
CA VAL A 138 -5.29 -21.45 -0.09
C VAL A 138 -5.22 -21.24 1.43
N HIS A 139 -5.27 -22.30 2.22
CA HIS A 139 -5.15 -22.21 3.67
C HIS A 139 -3.81 -21.63 4.12
N GLY A 140 -2.70 -22.08 3.53
CA GLY A 140 -1.37 -21.58 3.84
C GLY A 140 -1.21 -20.08 3.56
N MET A 141 -1.74 -19.62 2.43
CA MET A 141 -1.78 -18.20 2.11
C MET A 141 -2.62 -17.41 3.13
N SER A 142 -3.84 -17.88 3.41
CA SER A 142 -4.74 -17.21 4.36
C SER A 142 -4.16 -17.11 5.76
N VAL A 143 -3.52 -18.16 6.25
CA VAL A 143 -2.86 -18.17 7.57
C VAL A 143 -1.69 -17.18 7.60
N GLN A 144 -0.88 -17.15 6.53
CA GLN A 144 0.23 -16.21 6.45
C GLN A 144 -0.25 -14.77 6.41
N ASP A 145 -1.27 -14.47 5.61
CA ASP A 145 -1.83 -13.13 5.49
C ASP A 145 -2.46 -12.68 6.83
N ALA A 146 -3.25 -13.53 7.47
CA ALA A 146 -3.84 -13.24 8.78
C ALA A 146 -2.76 -12.93 9.83
N TYR A 147 -1.65 -13.68 9.83
CA TYR A 147 -0.53 -13.42 10.73
C TYR A 147 0.16 -12.08 10.44
N ILE A 148 0.51 -11.82 9.17
CA ILE A 148 1.24 -10.61 8.79
C ILE A 148 0.40 -9.36 9.06
N TYR A 149 -0.86 -9.35 8.60
CA TYR A 149 -1.75 -8.20 8.77
C TYR A 149 -2.14 -8.00 10.23
N GLY A 150 -2.47 -9.06 10.96
CA GLY A 150 -2.77 -8.99 12.39
C GLY A 150 -1.60 -8.45 13.20
N PHE A 151 -0.37 -8.89 12.90
CA PHE A 151 0.82 -8.36 13.54
C PHE A 151 1.07 -6.88 13.21
N ALA A 152 0.86 -6.48 11.95
CA ALA A 152 1.02 -5.08 11.53
C ALA A 152 -0.01 -4.15 12.20
N LEU A 153 -1.26 -4.60 12.35
CA LEU A 153 -2.30 -3.88 13.09
C LEU A 153 -1.89 -3.68 14.55
N GLN A 154 -1.48 -4.74 15.24
CA GLN A 154 -1.02 -4.64 16.64
C GLN A 154 0.16 -3.68 16.80
N GLN A 155 1.10 -3.69 15.86
CA GLN A 155 2.22 -2.72 15.89
C GLN A 155 1.74 -1.27 15.70
N SER A 156 0.73 -1.05 14.86
CA SER A 156 0.15 0.28 14.65
C SER A 156 -0.51 0.80 15.93
N ASP A 157 -1.31 -0.03 16.60
CA ASP A 157 -2.00 0.32 17.84
C ASP A 157 -1.02 0.61 18.98
N MET A 158 -0.04 -0.26 19.21
CA MET A 158 1.01 -0.07 20.23
C MET A 158 1.85 1.19 20.01
N SER A 159 2.02 1.65 18.77
CA SER A 159 2.77 2.87 18.47
C SER A 159 1.94 4.15 18.63
N SER A 160 0.64 4.05 18.76
CA SER A 160 -0.29 5.15 19.04
C SER A 160 -0.53 5.35 20.55
N GLU A 161 -0.27 4.32 21.38
CA GLU A 161 -0.38 4.41 22.83
C GLU A 161 0.87 5.06 23.44
N THR A 162 0.66 6.10 24.23
CA THR A 162 1.75 6.75 24.97
C THR A 162 2.00 6.01 26.29
N PRO A 163 3.21 6.13 26.90
CA PRO A 163 3.49 5.54 28.21
C PRO A 163 2.47 5.91 29.30
N ASP A 164 1.79 7.04 29.16
CA ASP A 164 0.79 7.51 30.12
C ASP A 164 -0.53 6.73 30.02
N ASP A 165 -0.85 6.14 28.85
CA ASP A 165 -2.06 5.34 28.66
C ASP A 165 -1.99 4.01 29.43
N PHE A 166 -0.80 3.44 29.60
CA PHE A 166 -0.56 2.23 30.40
C PHE A 166 -0.56 2.50 31.93
N ALA A 167 -0.41 3.74 32.35
CA ALA A 167 -0.41 4.09 33.76
C ALA A 167 -1.82 4.35 34.32
N ALA A 168 -2.83 4.47 33.43
CA ALA A 168 -4.21 4.78 33.78
C ALA A 168 -5.14 3.54 33.79
N ALA A 169 -4.65 2.36 33.40
CA ALA A 169 -5.36 1.08 33.40
C ALA A 169 -5.01 0.22 34.61
#